data_5aaf9b15a9cbbb2b8a6a0a55f9e5822e
#
_entry.id   5aaf9b15a9cbbb2b8a6a0a55f9e5822e
#
_cell.length_a   1.000
_cell.length_b   1.000
_cell.length_c   1.000
_cell.angle_alpha   90.00
_cell.angle_beta   90.00
_cell.angle_gamma   90.00
#
_symmetry.space_group_name_H-M   'P 1'
#
loop_
_entity.id
_entity.type
_entity.pdbx_description
1 polymer ?
#
loop_
_entity_poly.entity_id
_entity_poly.type
_entity_poly.pdbx_seq_one_letter_code
_entity_poly.pdbx_strand_id
1 'polypeptide(L)'
;TDIQRAVTASGNTVAGEVLSGLQALVGATPEYRGVLGAVVGATVDQVLLGVDCDAAPDVVLLVPGFGHQGVALETTGRLFGAATPRVVAAVSRSVAGDSPDGLEDRISRARQAVSRGAV
;
A
#
# COMPACT_ATOMS: atom_id res chain seq x y z
N THR A 1 3.38 16.83 2.58
CA THR A 1 4.17 16.39 1.39
C THR A 1 5.62 16.80 1.48
N ASP A 2 5.92 18.01 2.01
CA ASP A 2 7.30 18.52 2.08
C ASP A 2 8.16 17.72 3.06
N ILE A 3 7.60 17.30 4.20
CA ILE A 3 8.31 16.47 5.17
C ILE A 3 8.67 15.11 4.57
N GLN A 4 7.77 14.47 3.84
CA GLN A 4 8.02 13.16 3.23
C GLN A 4 9.17 13.18 2.22
N ARG A 5 9.36 14.31 1.53
CA ARG A 5 10.41 14.54 0.54
C ARG A 5 11.69 15.12 1.13
N ALA A 6 11.65 15.57 2.38
CA ALA A 6 12.84 16.07 3.06
C ALA A 6 13.91 14.98 3.09
N VAL A 7 15.16 15.38 2.87
CA VAL A 7 16.30 14.46 2.84
C VAL A 7 16.91 14.40 4.24
N THR A 8 17.14 13.20 4.72
CA THR A 8 17.78 12.94 6.01
C THR A 8 19.30 13.04 5.90
N ALA A 9 19.99 12.95 7.01
CA ALA A 9 21.46 12.96 7.05
C ALA A 9 22.07 11.75 6.31
N SER A 10 21.34 10.65 6.14
CA SER A 10 21.77 9.47 5.35
C SER A 10 21.64 9.67 3.84
N GLY A 11 21.02 10.76 3.38
CA GLY A 11 20.76 11.03 1.97
C GLY A 11 19.45 10.44 1.44
N ASN A 12 18.70 9.72 2.27
CA ASN A 12 17.39 9.18 1.92
C ASN A 12 16.27 10.19 2.18
N THR A 13 15.10 10.00 1.57
CA THR A 13 13.93 10.77 1.97
C THR A 13 13.42 10.31 3.34
N VAL A 14 12.69 11.17 4.05
CA VAL A 14 12.03 10.80 5.31
C VAL A 14 11.08 9.60 5.12
N ALA A 15 10.34 9.56 4.00
CA ALA A 15 9.43 8.45 3.71
C ALA A 15 10.20 7.13 3.50
N GLY A 16 11.31 7.16 2.76
CA GLY A 16 12.19 5.99 2.56
C GLY A 16 12.82 5.51 3.87
N GLU A 17 13.31 6.44 4.70
CA GLU A 17 13.87 6.11 6.04
C GLU A 17 12.85 5.44 6.95
N VAL A 18 11.61 5.92 6.97
CA VAL A 18 10.54 5.31 7.77
C VAL A 18 10.30 3.87 7.32
N LEU A 19 10.20 3.62 6.01
CA LEU A 19 9.98 2.26 5.50
C LEU A 19 11.16 1.33 5.80
N SER A 20 12.39 1.80 5.62
CA SER A 20 13.61 1.05 5.96
C SER A 20 13.70 0.76 7.46
N GLY A 21 13.34 1.73 8.30
CA GLY A 21 13.29 1.57 9.74
C GLY A 21 12.26 0.52 10.18
N LEU A 22 11.08 0.49 9.54
CA LEU A 22 10.07 -0.55 9.77
C LEU A 22 10.59 -1.93 9.37
N GLN A 23 11.25 -2.06 8.23
CA GLN A 23 11.87 -3.33 7.81
C GLN A 23 12.92 -3.80 8.81
N ALA A 24 13.79 -2.91 9.28
CA ALA A 24 14.79 -3.24 10.27
C ALA A 24 14.16 -3.72 11.61
N LEU A 25 13.08 -3.04 12.02
CA LEU A 25 12.35 -3.40 13.25
C LEU A 25 11.67 -4.77 13.13
N VAL A 26 11.02 -5.07 12.01
CA VAL A 26 10.40 -6.39 11.76
C VAL A 26 11.45 -7.47 11.66
N GLY A 27 12.61 -7.17 11.05
CA GLY A 27 13.74 -8.11 10.97
C GLY A 27 14.34 -8.45 12.33
N ALA A 28 14.42 -7.46 13.24
CA ALA A 28 14.93 -7.64 14.60
C ALA A 28 13.92 -8.30 15.56
N THR A 29 12.61 -8.22 15.26
CA THR A 29 11.53 -8.67 16.14
C THR A 29 10.56 -9.52 15.34
N PRO A 30 10.78 -10.84 15.22
CA PRO A 30 9.96 -11.73 14.38
C PRO A 30 8.45 -11.68 14.67
N GLU A 31 8.05 -11.35 15.89
CA GLU A 31 6.66 -11.21 16.33
C GLU A 31 5.92 -10.09 15.59
N TYR A 32 6.65 -9.14 15.01
CA TYR A 32 6.07 -8.04 14.23
C TYR A 32 5.80 -8.40 12.77
N ARG A 33 6.28 -9.56 12.31
CA ARG A 33 6.06 -10.02 10.93
C ARG A 33 4.57 -10.26 10.68
N GLY A 34 4.05 -9.63 9.63
CA GLY A 34 2.64 -9.69 9.28
C GLY A 34 1.70 -8.84 10.14
N VAL A 35 2.23 -8.15 11.17
CA VAL A 35 1.45 -7.30 12.08
C VAL A 35 1.83 -5.83 11.93
N LEU A 36 3.13 -5.55 11.79
CA LEU A 36 3.62 -4.20 11.57
C LEU A 36 3.57 -3.85 10.08
N GLY A 37 3.13 -2.66 9.76
CA GLY A 37 3.01 -2.20 8.39
C GLY A 37 3.13 -0.70 8.22
N ALA A 38 3.14 -0.28 6.95
CA ALA A 38 3.15 1.12 6.55
C ALA A 38 1.90 1.46 5.73
N VAL A 39 1.46 2.71 5.81
CA VAL A 39 0.43 3.24 4.91
C VAL A 39 1.12 3.87 3.70
N VAL A 40 0.89 3.31 2.51
CA VAL A 40 1.43 3.81 1.24
C VAL A 40 0.28 4.06 0.27
N GLY A 41 0.00 5.34 -0.03
CA GLY A 41 -1.12 5.70 -0.90
C GLY A 41 -0.94 5.20 -2.33
N ALA A 42 -2.00 4.66 -2.94
CA ALA A 42 -2.00 4.24 -4.35
C ALA A 42 -1.81 5.41 -5.33
N THR A 43 -2.08 6.63 -4.89
CA THR A 43 -1.99 7.87 -5.69
C THR A 43 -0.65 8.59 -5.57
N VAL A 44 0.26 8.11 -4.72
CA VAL A 44 1.55 8.77 -4.52
C VAL A 44 2.59 8.24 -5.49
N ASP A 45 3.48 9.13 -5.92
CA ASP A 45 4.65 8.75 -6.68
C ASP A 45 5.72 8.20 -5.72
N GLN A 46 5.83 6.87 -5.67
CA GLN A 46 6.74 6.16 -4.77
C GLN A 46 8.20 6.49 -5.10
N VAL A 47 8.54 6.64 -6.37
CA VAL A 47 9.90 6.98 -6.81
C VAL A 47 10.28 8.37 -6.32
N LEU A 48 9.39 9.36 -6.50
CA LEU A 48 9.60 10.73 -6.05
C LEU A 48 9.75 10.82 -4.53
N LEU A 49 9.06 9.94 -3.79
CA LEU A 49 9.14 9.87 -2.34
C LEU A 49 10.28 8.98 -1.83
N GLY A 50 11.04 8.33 -2.70
CA GLY A 50 12.09 7.39 -2.32
C GLY A 50 11.56 6.17 -1.55
N VAL A 51 10.31 5.78 -1.79
CA VAL A 51 9.65 4.62 -1.15
C VAL A 51 9.87 3.40 -2.03
N ASP A 52 10.78 2.53 -1.60
CA ASP A 52 11.04 1.24 -2.25
C ASP A 52 10.34 0.13 -1.46
N CYS A 53 9.14 -0.24 -1.91
CA CYS A 53 8.37 -1.30 -1.26
C CYS A 53 9.02 -2.68 -1.40
N ASP A 54 9.81 -2.93 -2.44
CA ASP A 54 10.48 -4.21 -2.63
C ASP A 54 11.65 -4.40 -1.65
N ALA A 55 12.27 -3.30 -1.22
CA ALA A 55 13.33 -3.32 -0.20
C ALA A 55 12.80 -3.61 1.23
N ALA A 56 11.49 -3.67 1.43
CA ALA A 56 10.88 -3.94 2.73
C ALA A 56 9.98 -5.19 2.72
N PRO A 57 10.54 -6.41 2.45
CA PRO A 57 9.75 -7.62 2.16
C PRO A 57 8.89 -8.13 3.33
N ASP A 58 9.18 -7.77 4.55
CA ASP A 58 8.44 -8.23 5.75
C ASP A 58 7.40 -7.23 6.24
N VAL A 59 7.35 -6.01 5.65
CA VAL A 59 6.42 -4.94 6.04
C VAL A 59 5.11 -5.08 5.28
N VAL A 60 3.97 -5.12 5.98
CA VAL A 60 2.64 -5.08 5.38
C VAL A 60 2.35 -3.68 4.85
N LEU A 61 1.70 -3.58 3.70
CA LEU A 61 1.37 -2.31 3.07
C LEU A 61 -0.15 -2.09 3.10
N LEU A 62 -0.61 -1.17 3.92
CA LEU A 62 -1.99 -0.68 3.86
C LEU A 62 -2.06 0.42 2.78
N VAL A 63 -2.83 0.16 1.73
CA VAL A 63 -2.83 1.01 0.55
C VAL A 63 -4.20 1.64 0.32
N PRO A 64 -4.43 2.87 0.80
CA PRO A 64 -5.59 3.67 0.42
C PRO A 64 -5.40 4.34 -0.94
N GLY A 65 -6.52 4.80 -1.54
CA GLY A 65 -6.50 5.57 -2.80
C GLY A 65 -7.15 4.85 -3.96
N PHE A 66 -7.62 3.63 -3.77
CA PHE A 66 -8.36 2.88 -4.78
C PHE A 66 -9.83 3.31 -4.88
N GLY A 67 -10.41 3.10 -6.06
CA GLY A 67 -11.82 3.34 -6.33
C GLY A 67 -12.15 4.82 -6.41
N HIS A 68 -12.81 5.37 -5.42
CA HIS A 68 -13.29 6.76 -5.44
C HIS A 68 -12.18 7.81 -5.63
N GLN A 69 -10.94 7.51 -5.24
CA GLN A 69 -9.79 8.41 -5.44
C GLN A 69 -9.11 8.23 -6.81
N GLY A 70 -9.68 7.42 -7.70
CA GLY A 70 -9.32 7.36 -9.12
C GLY A 70 -8.34 6.25 -9.49
N VAL A 71 -7.77 5.51 -8.54
CA VAL A 71 -6.90 4.38 -8.86
C VAL A 71 -7.73 3.09 -8.93
N ALA A 72 -7.61 2.35 -10.04
CA ALA A 72 -8.30 1.08 -10.20
C ALA A 72 -7.61 -0.03 -9.41
N LEU A 73 -8.39 -0.91 -8.78
CA LEU A 73 -7.87 -2.05 -8.01
C LEU A 73 -7.04 -3.01 -8.87
N GLU A 74 -7.38 -3.15 -10.14
CA GLU A 74 -6.65 -3.96 -11.11
C GLU A 74 -5.22 -3.47 -11.36
N THR A 75 -4.88 -2.25 -10.95
CA THR A 75 -3.53 -1.72 -11.13
C THR A 75 -2.58 -2.07 -10.00
N THR A 76 -3.04 -2.80 -8.97
CA THR A 76 -2.25 -3.10 -7.78
C THR A 76 -0.90 -3.74 -8.12
N GLY A 77 -0.87 -4.77 -8.96
CA GLY A 77 0.37 -5.42 -9.38
C GLY A 77 1.34 -4.48 -10.12
N ARG A 78 0.80 -3.61 -10.98
CA ARG A 78 1.61 -2.61 -11.68
C ARG A 78 2.23 -1.57 -10.74
N LEU A 79 1.49 -1.19 -9.69
CA LEU A 79 1.95 -0.17 -8.74
C LEU A 79 2.93 -0.70 -7.70
N PHE A 80 2.78 -1.97 -7.31
CA PHE A 80 3.51 -2.54 -6.17
C PHE A 80 4.41 -3.72 -6.55
N GLY A 81 4.41 -4.18 -7.82
CA GLY A 81 5.35 -5.18 -8.29
C GLY A 81 5.43 -6.41 -7.39
N ALA A 82 6.64 -6.77 -6.97
CA ALA A 82 6.89 -7.89 -6.07
C ALA A 82 6.30 -7.69 -4.66
N ALA A 83 6.01 -6.45 -4.26
CA ALA A 83 5.36 -6.15 -2.99
C ALA A 83 3.85 -6.45 -2.97
N THR A 84 3.22 -6.73 -4.12
CA THR A 84 1.76 -6.95 -4.25
C THR A 84 1.17 -7.97 -3.26
N PRO A 85 1.80 -9.13 -2.96
CA PRO A 85 1.27 -10.08 -1.99
C PRO A 85 1.12 -9.55 -0.56
N ARG A 86 1.76 -8.43 -0.24
CA ARG A 86 1.73 -7.79 1.08
C ARG A 86 0.80 -6.57 1.13
N VAL A 87 0.15 -6.27 0.00
CA VAL A 87 -0.78 -5.14 -0.11
C VAL A 87 -2.13 -5.48 0.49
N VAL A 88 -2.56 -4.67 1.44
CA VAL A 88 -3.93 -4.61 1.93
C VAL A 88 -4.61 -3.41 1.26
N ALA A 89 -5.33 -3.64 0.18
CA ALA A 89 -6.01 -2.59 -0.56
C ALA A 89 -7.19 -2.03 0.27
N ALA A 90 -7.12 -0.76 0.64
CA ALA A 90 -8.18 -0.09 1.38
C ALA A 90 -9.15 0.62 0.43
N VAL A 91 -10.39 0.17 0.43
CA VAL A 91 -11.50 0.77 -0.32
C VAL A 91 -12.68 1.01 0.61
N SER A 92 -13.39 2.10 0.42
CA SER A 92 -14.58 2.41 1.22
C SER A 92 -15.78 2.77 0.34
N ARG A 93 -15.91 4.00 -0.10
CA ARG A 93 -17.10 4.51 -0.82
C ARG A 93 -17.45 3.71 -2.07
N SER A 94 -16.49 3.24 -2.84
CA SER A 94 -16.73 2.43 -4.04
C SER A 94 -17.31 1.04 -3.73
N VAL A 95 -17.11 0.54 -2.52
CA VAL A 95 -17.66 -0.74 -2.05
C VAL A 95 -18.88 -0.53 -1.15
N ALA A 96 -18.80 0.39 -0.18
CA ALA A 96 -19.96 0.69 0.68
C ALA A 96 -21.16 1.19 -0.13
N GLY A 97 -20.92 2.10 -1.11
CA GLY A 97 -22.00 2.71 -1.89
C GLY A 97 -22.92 3.60 -1.03
N ASP A 98 -24.04 4.00 -1.60
CA ASP A 98 -25.04 4.85 -0.93
C ASP A 98 -26.17 4.04 -0.29
N SER A 99 -26.21 2.72 -0.52
CA SER A 99 -27.24 1.79 -0.03
C SER A 99 -26.59 0.44 0.30
N PRO A 100 -27.13 -0.32 1.29
CA PRO A 100 -26.70 -1.69 1.55
C PRO A 100 -27.03 -2.65 0.37
N ASP A 101 -27.98 -2.29 -0.48
CA ASP A 101 -28.38 -3.10 -1.62
C ASP A 101 -27.20 -3.34 -2.57
N GLY A 102 -26.98 -4.61 -2.92
CA GLY A 102 -25.89 -5.02 -3.80
C GLY A 102 -24.48 -4.91 -3.17
N LEU A 103 -24.38 -4.79 -1.85
CA LEU A 103 -23.08 -4.73 -1.15
C LEU A 103 -22.23 -5.97 -1.42
N GLU A 104 -22.84 -7.17 -1.37
CA GLU A 104 -22.13 -8.42 -1.64
C GLU A 104 -21.53 -8.48 -3.04
N ASP A 105 -22.26 -8.01 -4.04
CA ASP A 105 -21.79 -7.92 -5.42
C ASP A 105 -20.63 -6.92 -5.55
N ARG A 106 -20.69 -5.80 -4.85
CA ARG A 106 -19.61 -4.81 -4.84
C ARG A 106 -18.35 -5.36 -4.17
N ILE A 107 -18.49 -6.08 -3.06
CA ILE A 107 -17.38 -6.77 -2.39
C ILE A 107 -16.78 -7.83 -3.33
N SER A 108 -17.62 -8.65 -3.96
CA SER A 108 -17.17 -9.70 -4.87
C SER A 108 -16.41 -9.13 -6.06
N ARG A 109 -16.90 -8.05 -6.67
CA ARG A 109 -16.21 -7.36 -7.76
C ARG A 109 -14.88 -6.77 -7.33
N ALA A 110 -14.82 -6.13 -6.15
CA ALA A 110 -13.58 -5.57 -5.62
C ALA A 110 -12.51 -6.66 -5.37
N ARG A 111 -12.90 -7.80 -4.79
CA ARG A 111 -12.01 -8.96 -4.59
C ARG A 111 -11.46 -9.49 -5.91
N GLN A 112 -12.34 -9.66 -6.92
CA GLN A 112 -11.93 -10.10 -8.25
C GLN A 112 -10.97 -9.11 -8.92
N ALA A 113 -11.22 -7.81 -8.76
CA ALA A 113 -10.37 -6.76 -9.30
C ALA A 113 -8.94 -6.82 -8.72
N VAL A 114 -8.81 -6.97 -7.39
CA VAL A 114 -7.51 -7.17 -6.73
C VAL A 114 -6.83 -8.44 -7.24
N SER A 115 -7.56 -9.55 -7.34
CA SER A 115 -7.00 -10.83 -7.82
C SER A 115 -6.47 -10.74 -9.25
N ARG A 116 -7.17 -10.02 -10.14
CA ARG A 116 -6.68 -9.76 -11.51
C ARG A 116 -5.44 -8.86 -11.54
N GLY A 117 -5.37 -7.90 -10.63
CA GLY A 117 -4.24 -6.99 -10.52
C GLY A 117 -2.99 -7.58 -9.87
N ALA A 118 -3.09 -8.76 -9.28
CA ALA A 118 -1.98 -9.44 -8.61
C ALA A 118 -1.19 -10.41 -9.53
N VAL A 119 -1.56 -10.48 -10.81
CA VAL A 119 -0.93 -11.38 -11.82
C VAL A 119 0.05 -10.61 -12.68
#